data_dd485a3a9422b2aac4df1e42a920a865
#
_entry.id   dd485a3a9422b2aac4df1e42a920a865
#
_cell.length_a   1.000
_cell.length_b   1.000
_cell.length_c   1.000
_cell.angle_alpha   90.00
_cell.angle_beta   90.00
_cell.angle_gamma   90.00
#
_symmetry.space_group_name_H-M   'P 1'
#
loop_
_entity.id
_entity.type
_entity.pdbx_description
1 polymer ?
#
loop_
_entity_poly.entity_id
_entity_poly.type
_entity_poly.pdbx_seq_one_letter_code
_entity_poly.pdbx_strand_id
1 'polypeptide(L)'
;MTVIFNTIYRVRRFALAKFTIAQLATALLVPLFLWLFVTQPFYIAPALMVGVCAFLAIARYPQYGLYLMLLSVPVQDVVTLPLGGGQTLTVTQAVVLLTLAAYFVNRCTFRKPFVNTPTPPLLKWFLIYVGAMIISLLTAYNIAEGLNAISRWLITLFAYLLATSVIETRRQFWQLVVALAIGGIFEAGLGIVQTGLNLGPESFAISQDLSRAFGTFTFPNPFAGYLEMSLPIVVALIFLAWNLRNQWMGAWLNKEGQPRQTERKAVIRSYLLLLVTLPSATIVIVAVVASYSRGAWLGLLVGVLAMIAVRGKKSIWVWLAVVALLIFGGLALQTGALSPSIATRITSIADLLTPFDVRDVVPNPDNYAVVERMAMWQAGGNMFLSNPFFGVGIGNFDVTYNMFNAPQWIYSRGHAHNYYIHAAAETGLVGLTAYLLLVISIFVSGWKAAWTIRDISLRYVAWGALGIVSAVMFHNLVENLHVLNLGIQWSVILALFYLVGKLDKERV
;
A
#
# COMPACT_ATOMS: atom_id res chain seq x y z
N MET A 1 4.12 49.02 -36.33
CA MET A 1 5.50 48.89 -35.83
C MET A 1 5.59 48.87 -34.29
N THR A 2 4.83 49.66 -33.54
CA THR A 2 4.90 49.74 -32.05
C THR A 2 4.50 48.46 -31.31
N VAL A 3 3.56 47.66 -31.85
CA VAL A 3 3.11 46.40 -31.21
C VAL A 3 4.15 45.32 -31.34
N ILE A 4 4.85 45.24 -32.47
CA ILE A 4 5.91 44.24 -32.69
C ILE A 4 7.13 44.53 -31.79
N PHE A 5 7.48 45.83 -31.62
CA PHE A 5 8.55 46.24 -30.72
C PHE A 5 8.27 45.92 -29.25
N ASN A 6 7.03 46.12 -28.78
CA ASN A 6 6.64 45.79 -27.39
C ASN A 6 6.60 44.28 -27.12
N THR A 7 6.24 43.46 -28.12
CA THR A 7 6.24 42.01 -27.99
C THR A 7 7.67 41.46 -27.94
N ILE A 8 8.57 41.97 -28.82
CA ILE A 8 10.00 41.59 -28.83
C ILE A 8 10.69 42.02 -27.51
N TYR A 9 10.35 43.21 -26.98
CA TYR A 9 10.91 43.73 -25.74
C TYR A 9 10.44 42.92 -24.52
N ARG A 10 9.18 42.50 -24.47
CA ARG A 10 8.66 41.59 -23.43
C ARG A 10 9.30 40.20 -23.50
N VAL A 11 9.43 39.60 -24.66
CA VAL A 11 10.04 38.29 -24.86
C VAL A 11 11.53 38.37 -24.50
N ARG A 12 12.24 39.42 -24.86
CA ARG A 12 13.67 39.61 -24.52
C ARG A 12 13.88 39.85 -23.02
N ARG A 13 13.01 40.61 -22.35
CA ARG A 13 13.05 40.82 -20.91
C ARG A 13 12.74 39.55 -20.12
N PHE A 14 11.81 38.73 -20.60
CA PHE A 14 11.47 37.45 -19.99
C PHE A 14 12.61 36.41 -20.17
N ALA A 15 13.25 36.39 -21.33
CA ALA A 15 14.39 35.53 -21.62
C ALA A 15 15.64 35.93 -20.81
N LEU A 16 15.92 37.23 -20.73
CA LEU A 16 17.03 37.78 -19.94
C LEU A 16 16.83 37.55 -18.42
N ALA A 17 15.59 37.71 -17.90
CA ALA A 17 15.30 37.42 -16.51
C ALA A 17 15.45 35.91 -16.18
N LYS A 18 15.02 35.03 -17.07
CA LYS A 18 15.23 33.59 -16.93
C LYS A 18 16.72 33.18 -16.98
N PHE A 19 17.47 33.81 -17.87
CA PHE A 19 18.93 33.56 -17.98
C PHE A 19 19.67 34.04 -16.73
N THR A 20 19.32 35.19 -16.19
CA THR A 20 19.92 35.73 -14.97
C THR A 20 19.60 34.88 -13.73
N ILE A 21 18.37 34.37 -13.60
CA ILE A 21 17.98 33.47 -12.50
C ILE A 21 18.74 32.14 -12.59
N ALA A 22 18.85 31.56 -13.79
CA ALA A 22 19.61 30.33 -13.99
C ALA A 22 21.10 30.52 -13.68
N GLN A 23 21.70 31.64 -14.08
CA GLN A 23 23.09 31.97 -13.79
C GLN A 23 23.34 32.22 -12.29
N LEU A 24 22.43 32.92 -11.62
CA LEU A 24 22.49 33.12 -10.17
C LEU A 24 22.33 31.80 -9.42
N ALA A 25 21.39 30.97 -9.84
CA ALA A 25 21.25 29.64 -9.25
C ALA A 25 22.50 28.77 -9.44
N THR A 26 23.10 28.79 -10.65
CA THR A 26 24.35 28.07 -10.92
C THR A 26 25.50 28.62 -10.10
N ALA A 27 25.63 29.93 -10.01
CA ALA A 27 26.70 30.60 -9.23
C ALA A 27 26.60 30.31 -7.71
N LEU A 28 25.41 30.03 -7.19
CA LEU A 28 25.20 29.65 -5.79
C LEU A 28 25.32 28.14 -5.56
N LEU A 29 24.76 27.34 -6.47
CA LEU A 29 24.72 25.88 -6.31
C LEU A 29 26.07 25.21 -6.56
N VAL A 30 26.87 25.70 -7.51
CA VAL A 30 28.18 25.09 -7.81
C VAL A 30 29.17 25.24 -6.64
N PRO A 31 29.36 26.43 -6.04
CA PRO A 31 30.25 26.56 -4.87
C PRO A 31 29.72 25.77 -3.66
N LEU A 32 28.41 25.78 -3.43
CA LEU A 32 27.80 24.98 -2.36
C LEU A 32 28.05 23.48 -2.57
N PHE A 33 27.88 23.00 -3.80
CA PHE A 33 28.17 21.60 -4.14
C PHE A 33 29.63 21.24 -3.95
N LEU A 34 30.55 22.08 -4.41
CA LEU A 34 31.98 21.88 -4.22
C LEU A 34 32.39 21.91 -2.73
N TRP A 35 31.81 22.83 -1.96
CA TRP A 35 32.04 22.91 -0.52
C TRP A 35 31.54 21.65 0.19
N LEU A 36 30.33 21.18 -0.12
CA LEU A 36 29.76 19.92 0.42
C LEU A 36 30.62 18.71 0.02
N PHE A 37 31.12 18.67 -1.22
CA PHE A 37 31.93 17.57 -1.71
C PHE A 37 33.28 17.48 -0.97
N VAL A 38 33.86 18.64 -0.56
CA VAL A 38 35.14 18.70 0.15
C VAL A 38 34.99 18.51 1.66
N THR A 39 33.88 19.03 2.26
CA THR A 39 33.74 19.10 3.72
C THR A 39 32.88 17.98 4.30
N GLN A 40 32.03 17.34 3.49
CA GLN A 40 31.11 16.32 3.93
C GLN A 40 31.51 14.93 3.40
N PRO A 41 31.01 13.82 3.97
CA PRO A 41 31.18 12.48 3.41
C PRO A 41 30.90 12.45 1.90
N PHE A 42 31.72 11.76 1.12
CA PHE A 42 31.70 11.76 -0.36
C PHE A 42 30.34 11.44 -1.00
N TYR A 43 29.43 10.76 -0.27
CA TYR A 43 28.10 10.39 -0.74
C TYR A 43 27.06 11.51 -0.62
N ILE A 44 27.31 12.56 0.20
CA ILE A 44 26.31 13.62 0.44
C ILE A 44 26.11 14.50 -0.80
N ALA A 45 27.19 14.91 -1.45
CA ALA A 45 27.10 15.76 -2.63
C ALA A 45 26.39 15.08 -3.81
N PRO A 46 26.71 13.81 -4.18
CA PRO A 46 25.94 13.07 -5.17
C PRO A 46 24.46 12.86 -4.77
N ALA A 47 24.18 12.57 -3.50
CA ALA A 47 22.81 12.41 -3.02
C ALA A 47 21.97 13.69 -3.16
N LEU A 48 22.56 14.85 -2.83
CA LEU A 48 21.92 16.15 -3.04
C LEU A 48 21.68 16.44 -4.52
N MET A 49 22.63 16.13 -5.39
CA MET A 49 22.49 16.31 -6.83
C MET A 49 21.32 15.44 -7.38
N VAL A 50 21.26 14.18 -6.97
CA VAL A 50 20.13 13.29 -7.30
C VAL A 50 18.81 13.85 -6.77
N GLY A 51 18.80 14.37 -5.54
CA GLY A 51 17.64 15.01 -4.93
C GLY A 51 17.17 16.25 -5.69
N VAL A 52 18.08 17.11 -6.12
CA VAL A 52 17.75 18.29 -6.96
C VAL A 52 17.22 17.87 -8.33
N CYS A 53 17.86 16.92 -8.99
CA CYS A 53 17.38 16.38 -10.27
C CYS A 53 15.97 15.75 -10.12
N ALA A 54 15.75 14.97 -9.09
CA ALA A 54 14.45 14.39 -8.77
C ALA A 54 13.41 15.48 -8.50
N PHE A 55 13.73 16.50 -7.71
CA PHE A 55 12.85 17.64 -7.44
C PHE A 55 12.43 18.35 -8.73
N LEU A 56 13.37 18.67 -9.61
CA LEU A 56 13.10 19.35 -10.88
C LEU A 56 12.24 18.46 -11.81
N ALA A 57 12.53 17.16 -11.87
CA ALA A 57 11.75 16.20 -12.65
C ALA A 57 10.30 16.08 -12.10
N ILE A 58 10.12 16.00 -10.79
CA ILE A 58 8.81 15.93 -10.13
C ILE A 58 8.07 17.27 -10.27
N ALA A 59 8.75 18.41 -10.12
CA ALA A 59 8.15 19.71 -10.32
C ALA A 59 7.61 19.88 -11.75
N ARG A 60 8.25 19.25 -12.73
CA ARG A 60 7.78 19.25 -14.14
C ARG A 60 6.72 18.19 -14.41
N TYR A 61 6.87 17.01 -13.81
CA TYR A 61 6.04 15.82 -14.01
C TYR A 61 5.69 15.15 -12.67
N PRO A 62 4.68 15.64 -11.95
CA PRO A 62 4.38 15.21 -10.57
C PRO A 62 4.07 13.72 -10.40
N GLN A 63 3.66 13.03 -11.47
CA GLN A 63 3.45 11.57 -11.42
C GLN A 63 4.73 10.80 -11.08
N TYR A 64 5.92 11.30 -11.38
CA TYR A 64 7.17 10.65 -10.99
C TYR A 64 7.38 10.66 -9.47
N GLY A 65 6.94 11.73 -8.79
CA GLY A 65 6.93 11.77 -7.33
C GLY A 65 6.05 10.67 -6.73
N LEU A 66 4.86 10.45 -7.29
CA LEU A 66 3.96 9.38 -6.86
C LEU A 66 4.59 7.98 -7.04
N TYR A 67 5.23 7.73 -8.19
CA TYR A 67 5.90 6.45 -8.45
C TYR A 67 7.09 6.26 -7.51
N LEU A 68 7.86 7.33 -7.24
CA LEU A 68 8.98 7.28 -6.32
C LEU A 68 8.51 7.04 -4.88
N MET A 69 7.41 7.68 -4.44
CA MET A 69 6.78 7.39 -3.14
C MET A 69 6.43 5.91 -3.01
N LEU A 70 5.77 5.30 -4.01
CA LEU A 70 5.42 3.88 -4.00
C LEU A 70 6.65 2.96 -3.89
N LEU A 71 7.68 3.24 -4.69
CA LEU A 71 8.90 2.42 -4.73
C LEU A 71 9.79 2.63 -3.50
N SER A 72 9.60 3.72 -2.74
CA SER A 72 10.34 3.97 -1.51
C SER A 72 9.76 3.24 -0.29
N VAL A 73 8.49 2.84 -0.31
CA VAL A 73 7.84 2.17 0.83
C VAL A 73 8.59 0.93 1.30
N PRO A 74 9.01 0.00 0.44
CA PRO A 74 9.73 -1.19 0.89
C PRO A 74 11.05 -0.87 1.59
N VAL A 75 11.79 0.11 1.07
CA VAL A 75 13.15 0.42 1.54
C VAL A 75 13.20 1.48 2.65
N GLN A 76 12.06 1.84 3.23
CA GLN A 76 11.97 2.93 4.22
C GLN A 76 12.85 2.73 5.46
N ASP A 77 12.98 1.48 5.92
CA ASP A 77 13.74 1.15 7.14
C ASP A 77 15.21 0.86 6.85
N VAL A 78 15.59 0.68 5.58
CA VAL A 78 16.97 0.39 5.16
C VAL A 78 17.86 1.63 5.25
N VAL A 79 17.28 2.81 4.92
CA VAL A 79 18.01 4.09 4.94
C VAL A 79 17.23 5.09 5.76
N THR A 80 17.81 5.52 6.88
CA THR A 80 17.26 6.57 7.74
C THR A 80 18.27 7.69 7.91
N LEU A 81 17.81 8.94 7.93
CA LEU A 81 18.62 10.12 8.15
C LEU A 81 18.43 10.58 9.60
N PRO A 82 19.48 10.67 10.42
CA PRO A 82 19.36 11.19 11.79
C PRO A 82 19.08 12.68 11.76
N LEU A 83 18.03 13.12 12.46
CA LEU A 83 17.66 14.54 12.60
C LEU A 83 18.17 15.16 13.90
N GLY A 84 18.81 14.37 14.77
CA GLY A 84 19.19 14.79 16.12
C GLY A 84 18.09 14.51 17.14
N GLY A 85 18.45 14.51 18.43
CA GLY A 85 17.50 14.24 19.52
C GLY A 85 16.85 12.84 19.49
N GLY A 86 17.49 11.85 18.83
CA GLY A 86 16.94 10.50 18.68
C GLY A 86 15.90 10.33 17.57
N GLN A 87 15.58 11.41 16.85
CA GLN A 87 14.64 11.35 15.72
C GLN A 87 15.34 10.97 14.41
N THR A 88 14.67 10.18 13.59
CA THR A 88 15.13 9.76 12.27
C THR A 88 14.09 10.08 11.21
N LEU A 89 14.55 10.50 10.04
CA LEU A 89 13.73 10.67 8.85
C LEU A 89 13.94 9.48 7.93
N THR A 90 12.89 8.73 7.64
CA THR A 90 12.97 7.62 6.68
C THR A 90 13.10 8.13 5.25
N VAL A 91 13.68 7.33 4.35
CA VAL A 91 13.78 7.69 2.93
C VAL A 91 12.39 7.97 2.33
N THR A 92 11.37 7.23 2.74
CA THR A 92 10.00 7.45 2.26
C THR A 92 9.45 8.81 2.70
N GLN A 93 9.66 9.22 3.95
CA GLN A 93 9.25 10.54 4.42
C GLN A 93 9.99 11.66 3.69
N ALA A 94 11.29 11.49 3.43
CA ALA A 94 12.07 12.45 2.63
C ALA A 94 11.51 12.57 1.20
N VAL A 95 11.16 11.46 0.55
CA VAL A 95 10.54 11.43 -0.77
C VAL A 95 9.15 12.08 -0.76
N VAL A 96 8.36 11.86 0.30
CA VAL A 96 7.05 12.52 0.46
C VAL A 96 7.22 14.04 0.55
N LEU A 97 8.13 14.53 1.39
CA LEU A 97 8.39 15.96 1.55
C LEU A 97 8.89 16.60 0.24
N LEU A 98 9.84 15.92 -0.44
CA LEU A 98 10.34 16.34 -1.75
C LEU A 98 9.20 16.43 -2.78
N THR A 99 8.35 15.42 -2.82
CA THR A 99 7.22 15.35 -3.74
C THR A 99 6.18 16.42 -3.44
N LEU A 100 5.87 16.66 -2.17
CA LEU A 100 4.94 17.70 -1.73
C LEU A 100 5.43 19.10 -2.17
N ALA A 101 6.70 19.41 -1.89
CA ALA A 101 7.31 20.68 -2.28
C ALA A 101 7.36 20.85 -3.81
N ALA A 102 7.79 19.82 -4.54
CA ALA A 102 7.83 19.84 -6.00
C ALA A 102 6.43 19.95 -6.63
N TYR A 103 5.43 19.26 -6.07
CA TYR A 103 4.03 19.37 -6.50
C TYR A 103 3.48 20.78 -6.27
N PHE A 104 3.79 21.39 -5.13
CA PHE A 104 3.41 22.78 -4.87
C PHE A 104 4.01 23.74 -5.91
N VAL A 105 5.32 23.61 -6.21
CA VAL A 105 5.98 24.38 -7.27
C VAL A 105 5.33 24.14 -8.65
N ASN A 106 5.00 22.89 -8.97
CA ASN A 106 4.30 22.55 -10.21
C ASN A 106 2.96 23.31 -10.32
N ARG A 107 2.17 23.31 -9.23
CA ARG A 107 0.85 23.97 -9.20
C ARG A 107 0.97 25.48 -9.35
N CYS A 108 1.93 26.10 -8.68
CA CYS A 108 2.16 27.55 -8.78
C CYS A 108 2.72 27.99 -10.14
N THR A 109 3.54 27.14 -10.78
CA THR A 109 4.29 27.55 -11.98
C THR A 109 3.64 27.11 -13.29
N PHE A 110 3.11 25.89 -13.35
CA PHE A 110 2.71 25.26 -14.62
C PHE A 110 1.22 24.96 -14.74
N ARG A 111 0.47 24.94 -13.66
CA ARG A 111 -0.95 24.60 -13.66
C ARG A 111 -1.82 25.78 -13.23
N LYS A 112 -3.02 25.85 -13.82
CA LYS A 112 -4.05 26.77 -13.36
C LYS A 112 -4.48 26.41 -11.93
N PRO A 113 -4.91 27.39 -11.11
CA PRO A 113 -5.36 27.14 -9.75
C PRO A 113 -6.46 26.08 -9.67
N PHE A 114 -6.66 25.51 -8.48
CA PHE A 114 -7.53 24.36 -8.14
C PHE A 114 -9.02 24.49 -8.56
N VAL A 115 -9.38 25.52 -9.29
CA VAL A 115 -10.76 25.80 -9.74
C VAL A 115 -11.20 24.71 -10.72
N ASN A 116 -12.24 23.95 -10.34
CA ASN A 116 -12.94 22.95 -11.16
C ASN A 116 -12.35 21.53 -11.28
N THR A 117 -11.46 21.08 -10.38
CA THR A 117 -11.20 19.63 -10.28
C THR A 117 -12.30 18.95 -9.46
N PRO A 118 -12.97 17.90 -9.97
CA PRO A 118 -13.94 17.15 -9.17
C PRO A 118 -13.31 16.64 -7.90
N THR A 119 -13.99 16.83 -6.77
CA THR A 119 -13.51 16.34 -5.49
C THR A 119 -13.51 14.81 -5.48
N PRO A 120 -12.37 14.16 -5.13
CA PRO A 120 -12.33 12.71 -5.05
C PRO A 120 -13.30 12.18 -4.00
N PRO A 121 -14.04 11.08 -4.27
CA PRO A 121 -15.19 10.67 -3.47
C PRO A 121 -14.85 10.30 -2.03
N LEU A 122 -13.64 9.82 -1.74
CA LEU A 122 -13.24 9.44 -0.38
C LEU A 122 -12.71 10.60 0.46
N LEU A 123 -12.44 11.78 -0.14
CA LEU A 123 -11.83 12.92 0.57
C LEU A 123 -12.59 13.29 1.85
N LYS A 124 -13.92 13.43 1.77
CA LYS A 124 -14.72 13.80 2.95
C LYS A 124 -14.60 12.79 4.09
N TRP A 125 -14.50 11.51 3.78
CA TRP A 125 -14.43 10.45 4.77
C TRP A 125 -13.03 10.38 5.42
N PHE A 126 -11.97 10.62 4.64
CA PHE A 126 -10.65 10.83 5.19
C PHE A 126 -10.60 12.03 6.14
N LEU A 127 -11.19 13.17 5.75
CA LEU A 127 -11.22 14.36 6.59
C LEU A 127 -12.02 14.14 7.87
N ILE A 128 -13.14 13.43 7.83
CA ILE A 128 -13.94 13.06 9.00
C ILE A 128 -13.09 12.19 9.95
N TYR A 129 -12.37 11.20 9.41
CA TYR A 129 -11.54 10.33 10.25
C TYR A 129 -10.33 11.07 10.84
N VAL A 130 -9.64 11.89 10.06
CA VAL A 130 -8.55 12.77 10.58
C VAL A 130 -9.09 13.77 11.62
N GLY A 131 -10.29 14.32 11.41
CA GLY A 131 -10.96 15.17 12.39
C GLY A 131 -11.23 14.44 13.72
N ALA A 132 -11.69 13.20 13.66
CA ALA A 132 -11.90 12.36 14.85
C ALA A 132 -10.56 12.06 15.58
N MET A 133 -9.47 11.81 14.84
CA MET A 133 -8.12 11.67 15.41
C MET A 133 -7.67 12.95 16.13
N ILE A 134 -7.89 14.12 15.54
CA ILE A 134 -7.54 15.40 16.16
C ILE A 134 -8.33 15.60 17.46
N ILE A 135 -9.62 15.26 17.47
CA ILE A 135 -10.46 15.35 18.68
C ILE A 135 -9.93 14.39 19.76
N SER A 136 -9.47 13.19 19.41
CA SER A 136 -8.94 12.23 20.39
C SER A 136 -7.64 12.70 21.06
N LEU A 137 -6.95 13.73 20.52
CA LEU A 137 -5.80 14.34 21.19
C LEU A 137 -6.19 15.01 22.55
N LEU A 138 -7.46 15.32 22.76
CA LEU A 138 -7.93 15.86 24.04
C LEU A 138 -7.73 14.90 25.22
N THR A 139 -7.64 13.60 24.94
CA THR A 139 -7.42 12.55 25.93
C THR A 139 -6.03 11.93 25.84
N ALA A 140 -5.17 12.44 24.96
CA ALA A 140 -3.84 11.88 24.71
C ALA A 140 -2.89 12.11 25.88
N TYR A 141 -2.24 11.05 26.33
CA TYR A 141 -1.18 11.09 27.33
C TYR A 141 0.13 11.67 26.77
N ASN A 142 0.40 11.42 25.50
CA ASN A 142 1.53 11.97 24.76
C ASN A 142 1.06 12.56 23.44
N ILE A 143 0.97 13.88 23.36
CA ILE A 143 0.51 14.58 22.16
C ILE A 143 1.49 14.42 21.00
N ALA A 144 2.80 14.28 21.23
CA ALA A 144 3.79 14.12 20.17
C ALA A 144 3.59 12.81 19.41
N GLU A 145 3.31 11.72 20.11
CA GLU A 145 2.96 10.44 19.48
C GLU A 145 1.64 10.52 18.72
N GLY A 146 0.68 11.26 19.25
CA GLY A 146 -0.57 11.55 18.55
C GLY A 146 -0.36 12.30 17.24
N LEU A 147 0.47 13.32 17.23
CA LEU A 147 0.83 14.07 16.01
C LEU A 147 1.58 13.20 15.00
N ASN A 148 2.47 12.31 15.48
CA ASN A 148 3.15 11.33 14.63
C ASN A 148 2.14 10.39 13.95
N ALA A 149 1.16 9.88 14.69
CA ALA A 149 0.10 9.03 14.15
C ALA A 149 -0.77 9.76 13.12
N ILE A 150 -1.19 10.99 13.41
CA ILE A 150 -1.94 11.85 12.48
C ILE A 150 -1.12 12.14 11.22
N SER A 151 0.19 12.40 11.34
CA SER A 151 1.05 12.68 10.19
C SER A 151 1.08 11.52 9.19
N ARG A 152 1.08 10.27 9.64
CA ARG A 152 0.99 9.07 8.77
C ARG A 152 -0.32 9.04 7.98
N TRP A 153 -1.45 9.41 8.60
CA TRP A 153 -2.73 9.50 7.91
C TRP A 153 -2.82 10.71 6.96
N LEU A 154 -2.16 11.82 7.28
CA LEU A 154 -2.04 12.96 6.36
C LEU A 154 -1.17 12.60 5.14
N ILE A 155 -0.09 11.83 5.30
CA ILE A 155 0.71 11.28 4.20
C ILE A 155 -0.17 10.37 3.33
N THR A 156 -0.97 9.49 3.94
CA THR A 156 -1.94 8.63 3.28
C THR A 156 -2.94 9.45 2.45
N LEU A 157 -3.54 10.47 3.04
CA LEU A 157 -4.46 11.39 2.36
C LEU A 157 -3.76 12.14 1.22
N PHE A 158 -2.55 12.65 1.45
CA PHE A 158 -1.77 13.34 0.41
C PHE A 158 -1.49 12.43 -0.78
N ALA A 159 -1.07 11.18 -0.55
CA ALA A 159 -0.84 10.22 -1.62
C ALA A 159 -2.12 9.92 -2.43
N TYR A 160 -3.27 9.82 -1.76
CA TYR A 160 -4.58 9.67 -2.42
C TYR A 160 -4.91 10.89 -3.31
N LEU A 161 -4.77 12.10 -2.78
CA LEU A 161 -5.05 13.33 -3.51
C LEU A 161 -4.07 13.54 -4.67
N LEU A 162 -2.79 13.24 -4.47
CA LEU A 162 -1.77 13.30 -5.50
C LEU A 162 -2.13 12.32 -6.64
N ALA A 163 -2.39 11.06 -6.33
CA ALA A 163 -2.75 10.05 -7.35
C ALA A 163 -3.96 10.47 -8.17
N THR A 164 -5.04 10.93 -7.52
CA THR A 164 -6.27 11.36 -8.21
C THR A 164 -6.08 12.63 -9.06
N SER A 165 -5.11 13.48 -8.72
CA SER A 165 -4.88 14.76 -9.40
C SER A 165 -3.83 14.71 -10.50
N VAL A 166 -2.81 13.84 -10.42
CA VAL A 166 -1.68 13.83 -11.38
C VAL A 166 -1.81 12.77 -12.46
N ILE A 167 -2.61 11.73 -12.23
CA ILE A 167 -2.88 10.70 -13.24
C ILE A 167 -4.02 11.16 -14.14
N GLU A 168 -3.66 11.55 -15.34
CA GLU A 168 -4.58 12.14 -16.33
C GLU A 168 -4.76 11.25 -17.56
N THR A 169 -3.76 10.45 -17.91
CA THR A 169 -3.77 9.66 -19.14
C THR A 169 -3.75 8.17 -18.85
N ARG A 170 -4.26 7.36 -19.79
CA ARG A 170 -4.18 5.88 -19.73
C ARG A 170 -2.73 5.38 -19.61
N ARG A 171 -1.76 6.06 -20.24
CA ARG A 171 -0.34 5.70 -20.13
C ARG A 171 0.15 5.84 -18.69
N GLN A 172 -0.13 6.97 -18.04
CA GLN A 172 0.23 7.21 -16.64
C GLN A 172 -0.47 6.22 -15.69
N PHE A 173 -1.74 5.91 -15.96
CA PHE A 173 -2.49 4.90 -15.20
C PHE A 173 -1.82 3.52 -15.27
N TRP A 174 -1.44 3.06 -16.46
CA TRP A 174 -0.76 1.77 -16.59
C TRP A 174 0.65 1.78 -15.99
N GLN A 175 1.37 2.89 -16.06
CA GLN A 175 2.64 3.06 -15.35
C GLN A 175 2.46 2.93 -13.83
N LEU A 176 1.38 3.49 -13.29
CA LEU A 176 1.02 3.36 -11.86
C LEU A 176 0.73 1.91 -11.47
N VAL A 177 -0.08 1.19 -12.26
CA VAL A 177 -0.38 -0.23 -12.06
C VAL A 177 0.89 -1.08 -12.11
N VAL A 178 1.79 -0.79 -13.06
CA VAL A 178 3.09 -1.47 -13.17
C VAL A 178 3.98 -1.16 -11.98
N ALA A 179 4.03 0.08 -11.50
CA ALA A 179 4.81 0.44 -10.31
C ALA A 179 4.36 -0.31 -9.05
N LEU A 180 3.03 -0.45 -8.86
CA LEU A 180 2.45 -1.26 -7.78
C LEU A 180 2.88 -2.74 -7.86
N ALA A 181 2.90 -3.31 -9.07
CA ALA A 181 3.25 -4.71 -9.27
C ALA A 181 4.77 -4.96 -9.09
N ILE A 182 5.62 -4.09 -9.66
CA ILE A 182 7.08 -4.25 -9.63
C ILE A 182 7.61 -4.24 -8.19
N GLY A 183 7.14 -3.32 -7.35
CA GLY A 183 7.55 -3.27 -5.95
C GLY A 183 7.26 -4.58 -5.22
N GLY A 184 6.05 -5.14 -5.41
CA GLY A 184 5.67 -6.42 -4.81
C GLY A 184 6.49 -7.60 -5.34
N ILE A 185 6.78 -7.65 -6.65
CA ILE A 185 7.57 -8.72 -7.26
C ILE A 185 9.02 -8.69 -6.76
N PHE A 186 9.61 -7.48 -6.67
CA PHE A 186 10.97 -7.31 -6.16
C PHE A 186 11.10 -7.78 -4.70
N GLU A 187 10.21 -7.32 -3.83
CA GLU A 187 10.16 -7.71 -2.43
C GLU A 187 9.92 -9.21 -2.26
N ALA A 188 9.01 -9.78 -3.06
CA ALA A 188 8.76 -11.21 -3.05
C ALA A 188 10.00 -12.03 -3.42
N GLY A 189 10.73 -11.61 -4.46
CA GLY A 189 11.99 -12.24 -4.86
C GLY A 189 13.03 -12.21 -3.74
N LEU A 190 13.19 -11.05 -3.09
CA LEU A 190 14.10 -10.89 -1.95
C LEU A 190 13.69 -11.79 -0.77
N GLY A 191 12.40 -11.80 -0.42
CA GLY A 191 11.88 -12.65 0.66
C GLY A 191 12.10 -14.14 0.41
N ILE A 192 11.95 -14.62 -0.84
CA ILE A 192 12.24 -16.02 -1.21
C ILE A 192 13.73 -16.33 -1.02
N VAL A 193 14.61 -15.43 -1.47
CA VAL A 193 16.07 -15.59 -1.29
C VAL A 193 16.42 -15.65 0.20
N GLN A 194 15.84 -14.78 1.02
CA GLN A 194 16.06 -14.77 2.48
C GLN A 194 15.66 -16.11 3.12
N THR A 195 14.48 -16.61 2.80
CA THR A 195 14.00 -17.91 3.35
C THR A 195 14.85 -19.06 2.83
N GLY A 196 15.20 -19.08 1.53
CA GLY A 196 15.99 -20.15 0.92
C GLY A 196 17.44 -20.22 1.41
N LEU A 197 18.02 -19.09 1.83
CA LEU A 197 19.36 -19.01 2.40
C LEU A 197 19.37 -18.90 3.94
N ASN A 198 18.20 -19.03 4.57
CA ASN A 198 18.00 -18.88 6.02
C ASN A 198 18.57 -17.56 6.58
N LEU A 199 18.35 -16.46 5.84
CA LEU A 199 18.83 -15.13 6.22
C LEU A 199 17.75 -14.42 7.04
N GLY A 200 17.99 -14.25 8.33
CA GLY A 200 17.06 -13.52 9.20
C GLY A 200 17.48 -13.56 10.66
N PRO A 201 16.90 -12.69 11.49
CA PRO A 201 17.09 -12.76 12.94
C PRO A 201 16.50 -14.07 13.51
N GLU A 202 17.08 -14.55 14.61
CA GLU A 202 16.59 -15.76 15.30
C GLU A 202 15.09 -15.69 15.65
N SER A 203 14.57 -14.51 15.93
CA SER A 203 13.14 -14.29 16.20
C SER A 203 12.22 -14.60 15.01
N PHE A 204 12.76 -14.76 13.80
CA PHE A 204 12.02 -15.14 12.59
C PHE A 204 12.20 -16.62 12.25
N ALA A 205 13.02 -17.36 12.99
CA ALA A 205 13.24 -18.78 12.77
C ALA A 205 11.93 -19.57 12.95
N ILE A 206 11.67 -20.47 12.01
CA ILE A 206 10.60 -21.46 12.06
C ILE A 206 11.19 -22.81 12.49
N SER A 207 12.39 -23.10 12.03
CA SER A 207 13.23 -24.24 12.41
C SER A 207 14.69 -23.82 12.34
N GLN A 208 15.61 -24.75 12.64
CA GLN A 208 17.05 -24.47 12.57
C GLN A 208 17.51 -24.02 11.17
N ASP A 209 16.85 -24.52 10.12
CA ASP A 209 17.24 -24.28 8.73
C ASP A 209 16.23 -23.41 7.95
N LEU A 210 15.24 -22.82 8.63
CA LEU A 210 14.17 -22.10 7.93
C LEU A 210 13.76 -20.84 8.69
N SER A 211 13.95 -19.68 8.05
CA SER A 211 13.48 -18.38 8.52
C SER A 211 12.31 -17.86 7.69
N ARG A 212 11.47 -17.06 8.32
CA ARG A 212 10.35 -16.36 7.66
C ARG A 212 10.87 -15.33 6.67
N ALA A 213 10.22 -15.22 5.50
CA ALA A 213 10.45 -14.13 4.57
C ALA A 213 9.99 -12.78 5.15
N PHE A 214 10.80 -11.74 5.02
CA PHE A 214 10.50 -10.38 5.50
C PHE A 214 10.91 -9.27 4.52
N GLY A 215 11.61 -9.59 3.42
CA GLY A 215 12.06 -8.61 2.42
C GLY A 215 12.98 -7.54 3.01
N THR A 216 12.70 -6.29 2.72
CA THR A 216 13.35 -5.12 3.32
C THR A 216 12.59 -4.57 4.54
N PHE A 217 11.49 -5.20 4.93
CA PHE A 217 10.69 -4.77 6.09
C PHE A 217 11.28 -5.26 7.40
N THR A 218 11.06 -4.52 8.47
CA THR A 218 11.50 -4.85 9.81
C THR A 218 10.84 -6.14 10.33
N PHE A 219 9.63 -6.49 9.84
CA PHE A 219 8.86 -7.66 10.29
C PHE A 219 8.15 -8.39 9.15
N PRO A 220 7.96 -9.73 9.27
CA PRO A 220 7.28 -10.54 8.25
C PRO A 220 5.82 -10.18 7.98
N ASN A 221 5.07 -9.66 8.98
CA ASN A 221 3.65 -9.34 8.80
C ASN A 221 3.43 -8.09 7.91
N PRO A 222 4.11 -6.94 8.13
CA PRO A 222 4.07 -5.82 7.19
C PRO A 222 4.54 -6.18 5.77
N PHE A 223 5.59 -7.00 5.64
CA PHE A 223 6.03 -7.55 4.36
C PHE A 223 4.90 -8.31 3.65
N ALA A 224 4.24 -9.24 4.35
CA ALA A 224 3.12 -9.99 3.79
C ALA A 224 1.95 -9.07 3.42
N GLY A 225 1.64 -8.05 4.24
CA GLY A 225 0.63 -7.03 3.94
C GLY A 225 0.98 -6.18 2.71
N TYR A 226 2.27 -5.85 2.51
CA TYR A 226 2.73 -5.18 1.29
C TYR A 226 2.52 -6.04 0.04
N LEU A 227 2.85 -7.33 0.11
CA LEU A 227 2.62 -8.28 -0.99
C LEU A 227 1.13 -8.51 -1.27
N GLU A 228 0.31 -8.56 -0.23
CA GLU A 228 -1.15 -8.66 -0.30
C GLU A 228 -1.76 -7.47 -1.06
N MET A 229 -1.17 -6.28 -0.96
CA MET A 229 -1.58 -5.09 -1.70
C MET A 229 -1.12 -5.09 -3.18
N SER A 230 -0.36 -6.08 -3.63
CA SER A 230 0.12 -6.19 -5.02
C SER A 230 -0.48 -7.37 -5.75
N LEU A 231 -0.61 -8.53 -5.10
CA LEU A 231 -1.00 -9.80 -5.73
C LEU A 231 -2.37 -9.77 -6.45
N PRO A 232 -3.46 -9.25 -5.87
CA PRO A 232 -4.76 -9.28 -6.55
C PRO A 232 -4.79 -8.47 -7.85
N ILE A 233 -3.98 -7.41 -7.98
CA ILE A 233 -3.83 -6.69 -9.26
C ILE A 233 -3.11 -7.57 -10.29
N VAL A 234 -2.05 -8.27 -9.91
CA VAL A 234 -1.34 -9.20 -10.81
C VAL A 234 -2.29 -10.32 -11.27
N VAL A 235 -3.09 -10.88 -10.35
CA VAL A 235 -4.13 -11.89 -10.67
C VAL A 235 -5.19 -11.32 -11.61
N ALA A 236 -5.63 -10.08 -11.39
CA ALA A 236 -6.58 -9.40 -12.28
C ALA A 236 -6.00 -9.22 -13.70
N LEU A 237 -4.71 -8.93 -13.83
CA LEU A 237 -4.02 -8.85 -15.13
C LEU A 237 -3.92 -10.21 -15.82
N ILE A 238 -3.76 -11.31 -15.08
CA ILE A 238 -3.84 -12.67 -15.63
C ILE A 238 -5.23 -12.92 -16.23
N PHE A 239 -6.29 -12.62 -15.47
CA PHE A 239 -7.65 -12.77 -15.96
C PHE A 239 -7.95 -11.86 -17.17
N LEU A 240 -7.43 -10.65 -17.19
CA LEU A 240 -7.51 -9.75 -18.34
C LEU A 240 -6.83 -10.37 -19.57
N ALA A 241 -5.59 -10.81 -19.42
CA ALA A 241 -4.82 -11.41 -20.51
C ALA A 241 -5.50 -12.65 -21.07
N TRP A 242 -6.02 -13.53 -20.20
CA TRP A 242 -6.78 -14.71 -20.58
C TRP A 242 -8.06 -14.37 -21.35
N ASN A 243 -8.80 -13.37 -20.88
CA ASN A 243 -10.02 -12.92 -21.54
C ASN A 243 -9.73 -12.30 -22.91
N LEU A 244 -8.72 -11.44 -23.02
CA LEU A 244 -8.29 -10.86 -24.30
C LEU A 244 -7.84 -11.94 -25.27
N ARG A 245 -7.05 -12.91 -24.81
CA ARG A 245 -6.65 -14.06 -25.63
C ARG A 245 -7.86 -14.78 -26.21
N ASN A 246 -8.84 -15.13 -25.36
CA ASN A 246 -10.02 -15.89 -25.80
C ASN A 246 -10.87 -15.12 -26.80
N GLN A 247 -11.07 -13.82 -26.61
CA GLN A 247 -11.81 -12.95 -27.54
C GLN A 247 -11.14 -12.91 -28.92
N TRP A 248 -9.83 -12.69 -28.94
CA TRP A 248 -9.09 -12.56 -30.20
C TRP A 248 -8.85 -13.92 -30.88
N MET A 249 -8.66 -14.99 -30.09
CA MET A 249 -8.54 -16.35 -30.61
C MET A 249 -9.84 -16.81 -31.24
N GLY A 250 -11.01 -16.56 -30.61
CA GLY A 250 -12.33 -16.85 -31.19
C GLY A 250 -12.57 -16.08 -32.47
N ALA A 251 -12.21 -14.77 -32.51
CA ALA A 251 -12.32 -13.97 -33.73
C ALA A 251 -11.39 -14.47 -34.85
N TRP A 252 -10.21 -14.99 -34.49
CA TRP A 252 -9.24 -15.55 -35.45
C TRP A 252 -9.68 -16.89 -36.05
N LEU A 253 -10.25 -17.78 -35.22
CA LEU A 253 -10.69 -19.12 -35.65
C LEU A 253 -12.00 -19.13 -36.45
N ASN A 254 -12.87 -18.13 -36.25
CA ASN A 254 -14.20 -18.04 -36.87
C ASN A 254 -14.20 -17.34 -38.24
N LYS A 255 -13.04 -16.96 -38.80
CA LYS A 255 -12.93 -16.28 -40.08
C LYS A 255 -12.38 -17.24 -41.15
N GLU A 256 -13.13 -17.39 -42.26
CA GLU A 256 -12.72 -18.12 -43.45
C GLU A 256 -11.58 -17.45 -44.25
N GLY A 257 -10.84 -16.55 -43.66
CA GLY A 257 -9.74 -15.83 -44.28
C GLY A 257 -8.53 -15.69 -43.35
N GLN A 258 -7.42 -15.23 -43.91
CA GLN A 258 -6.20 -15.00 -43.12
C GLN A 258 -6.48 -13.93 -42.00
N PRO A 259 -6.01 -14.19 -40.77
CA PRO A 259 -6.23 -13.27 -39.65
C PRO A 259 -5.61 -11.92 -39.94
N ARG A 260 -6.34 -10.83 -39.63
CA ARG A 260 -5.80 -9.47 -39.76
C ARG A 260 -4.56 -9.32 -38.85
N GLN A 261 -3.56 -8.61 -39.33
CA GLN A 261 -2.31 -8.38 -38.60
C GLN A 261 -2.55 -7.80 -37.18
N THR A 262 -3.62 -7.01 -37.00
CA THR A 262 -4.05 -6.47 -35.71
C THR A 262 -4.49 -7.55 -34.72
N GLU A 263 -5.21 -8.57 -35.17
CA GLU A 263 -5.69 -9.68 -34.35
C GLU A 263 -4.52 -10.57 -33.88
N ARG A 264 -3.60 -10.88 -34.79
CA ARG A 264 -2.36 -11.62 -34.46
C ARG A 264 -1.52 -10.88 -33.40
N LYS A 265 -1.34 -9.54 -33.56
CA LYS A 265 -0.60 -8.73 -32.59
C LYS A 265 -1.29 -8.72 -31.21
N ALA A 266 -2.63 -8.68 -31.15
CA ALA A 266 -3.39 -8.71 -29.91
C ALA A 266 -3.25 -10.05 -29.17
N VAL A 267 -3.30 -11.17 -29.91
CA VAL A 267 -3.07 -12.51 -29.33
C VAL A 267 -1.64 -12.63 -28.79
N ILE A 268 -0.63 -12.20 -29.55
CA ILE A 268 0.76 -12.23 -29.09
C ILE A 268 0.93 -11.39 -27.82
N ARG A 269 0.37 -10.18 -27.77
CA ARG A 269 0.43 -9.32 -26.58
C ARG A 269 -0.23 -9.97 -25.36
N SER A 270 -1.34 -10.67 -25.52
CA SER A 270 -1.98 -11.37 -24.40
C SER A 270 -1.14 -12.55 -23.91
N TYR A 271 -0.47 -13.30 -24.76
CA TYR A 271 0.50 -14.32 -24.34
C TYR A 271 1.72 -13.73 -23.63
N LEU A 272 2.28 -12.62 -24.14
CA LEU A 272 3.38 -11.93 -23.47
C LEU A 272 2.97 -11.43 -22.07
N LEU A 273 1.75 -10.91 -21.95
CA LEU A 273 1.23 -10.49 -20.64
C LEU A 273 1.08 -11.70 -19.69
N LEU A 274 0.59 -12.86 -20.16
CA LEU A 274 0.53 -14.08 -19.36
C LEU A 274 1.92 -14.58 -18.96
N LEU A 275 2.88 -14.54 -19.90
CA LEU A 275 4.28 -14.96 -19.66
C LEU A 275 4.93 -14.13 -18.54
N VAL A 276 4.57 -12.88 -18.38
CA VAL A 276 5.07 -12.02 -17.31
C VAL A 276 4.25 -12.18 -16.02
N THR A 277 2.92 -12.15 -16.11
CA THR A 277 2.07 -12.08 -14.92
C THR A 277 1.94 -13.41 -14.17
N LEU A 278 2.00 -14.57 -14.86
CA LEU A 278 1.94 -15.89 -14.21
C LEU A 278 3.15 -16.14 -13.30
N PRO A 279 4.42 -16.01 -13.78
CA PRO A 279 5.57 -16.14 -12.90
C PRO A 279 5.57 -15.10 -11.76
N SER A 280 5.17 -13.86 -12.06
CA SER A 280 5.05 -12.80 -11.04
C SER A 280 4.09 -13.18 -9.92
N ALA A 281 2.89 -13.68 -10.26
CA ALA A 281 1.93 -14.14 -9.27
C ALA A 281 2.48 -15.32 -8.45
N THR A 282 3.13 -16.28 -9.11
CA THR A 282 3.74 -17.44 -8.44
C THR A 282 4.80 -16.99 -7.43
N ILE A 283 5.71 -16.10 -7.81
CA ILE A 283 6.76 -15.56 -6.94
C ILE A 283 6.12 -14.87 -5.72
N VAL A 284 5.11 -14.03 -5.93
CA VAL A 284 4.44 -13.32 -4.82
C VAL A 284 3.68 -14.30 -3.91
N ILE A 285 2.99 -15.31 -4.45
CA ILE A 285 2.31 -16.35 -3.65
C ILE A 285 3.31 -17.12 -2.79
N VAL A 286 4.42 -17.59 -3.38
CA VAL A 286 5.47 -18.32 -2.66
C VAL A 286 6.04 -17.45 -1.52
N ALA A 287 6.31 -16.17 -1.76
CA ALA A 287 6.82 -15.25 -0.74
C ALA A 287 5.81 -15.00 0.39
N VAL A 288 4.50 -14.87 0.06
CA VAL A 288 3.45 -14.76 1.08
C VAL A 288 3.35 -16.02 1.93
N VAL A 289 3.46 -17.20 1.32
CA VAL A 289 3.51 -18.46 2.08
C VAL A 289 4.75 -18.49 2.97
N ALA A 290 5.92 -18.14 2.44
CA ALA A 290 7.19 -18.11 3.14
C ALA A 290 7.25 -17.04 4.26
N SER A 291 6.36 -16.04 4.24
CA SER A 291 6.22 -15.08 5.35
C SER A 291 5.62 -15.70 6.61
N TYR A 292 4.95 -16.85 6.49
CA TYR A 292 4.19 -17.51 7.59
C TYR A 292 3.16 -16.58 8.26
N SER A 293 2.64 -15.57 7.53
CA SER A 293 1.60 -14.67 8.04
C SER A 293 0.20 -15.24 7.81
N ARG A 294 -0.40 -15.79 8.87
CA ARG A 294 -1.78 -16.35 8.83
C ARG A 294 -2.81 -15.33 8.38
N GLY A 295 -2.66 -14.08 8.86
CA GLY A 295 -3.56 -12.99 8.49
C GLY A 295 -3.52 -12.68 6.99
N ALA A 296 -2.32 -12.68 6.38
CA ALA A 296 -2.17 -12.48 4.94
C ALA A 296 -2.74 -13.64 4.11
N TRP A 297 -2.58 -14.89 4.56
CA TRP A 297 -3.17 -16.04 3.87
C TRP A 297 -4.70 -15.96 3.83
N LEU A 298 -5.31 -15.66 4.97
CA LEU A 298 -6.76 -15.47 5.08
C LEU A 298 -7.23 -14.23 4.33
N GLY A 299 -6.51 -13.11 4.45
CA GLY A 299 -6.80 -11.89 3.73
C GLY A 299 -6.82 -12.11 2.23
N LEU A 300 -5.79 -12.74 1.66
CA LEU A 300 -5.75 -13.07 0.24
C LEU A 300 -6.87 -14.00 -0.20
N LEU A 301 -7.22 -15.00 0.61
CA LEU A 301 -8.39 -15.84 0.33
C LEU A 301 -9.65 -15.00 0.21
N VAL A 302 -9.93 -14.11 1.18
CA VAL A 302 -11.08 -13.20 1.15
C VAL A 302 -11.01 -12.26 -0.06
N GLY A 303 -9.83 -11.73 -0.38
CA GLY A 303 -9.61 -10.89 -1.56
C GLY A 303 -9.94 -11.61 -2.88
N VAL A 304 -9.50 -12.85 -3.04
CA VAL A 304 -9.84 -13.68 -4.21
C VAL A 304 -11.33 -13.97 -4.26
N LEU A 305 -11.96 -14.30 -3.12
CA LEU A 305 -13.41 -14.51 -3.05
C LEU A 305 -14.20 -13.26 -3.45
N ALA A 306 -13.75 -12.07 -3.04
CA ALA A 306 -14.34 -10.80 -3.44
C ALA A 306 -14.22 -10.56 -4.96
N MET A 307 -13.05 -10.83 -5.55
CA MET A 307 -12.85 -10.75 -7.01
C MET A 307 -13.75 -11.73 -7.78
N ILE A 308 -13.98 -12.92 -7.22
CA ILE A 308 -14.87 -13.92 -7.80
C ILE A 308 -16.34 -13.47 -7.71
N ALA A 309 -16.76 -12.94 -6.57
CA ALA A 309 -18.12 -12.48 -6.33
C ALA A 309 -18.58 -11.43 -7.35
N VAL A 310 -17.72 -10.45 -7.68
CA VAL A 310 -18.04 -9.42 -8.67
C VAL A 310 -18.09 -9.93 -10.11
N ARG A 311 -17.59 -11.13 -10.38
CA ARG A 311 -17.61 -11.75 -11.71
C ARG A 311 -18.98 -12.40 -12.04
N GLY A 312 -19.83 -12.58 -11.06
CA GLY A 312 -21.18 -13.14 -11.19
C GLY A 312 -21.18 -14.63 -11.58
N LYS A 313 -22.22 -15.09 -12.29
CA LYS A 313 -22.43 -16.53 -12.62
C LYS A 313 -21.25 -17.19 -13.36
N LYS A 314 -20.41 -16.43 -14.07
CA LYS A 314 -19.22 -16.95 -14.76
C LYS A 314 -18.12 -17.41 -13.81
N SER A 315 -18.27 -17.19 -12.52
CA SER A 315 -17.28 -17.54 -11.49
C SER A 315 -17.43 -18.96 -10.92
N ILE A 316 -18.46 -19.72 -11.34
CA ILE A 316 -18.74 -21.04 -10.75
C ILE A 316 -17.50 -21.98 -10.75
N TRP A 317 -16.73 -22.01 -11.83
CA TRP A 317 -15.52 -22.82 -11.90
C TRP A 317 -14.43 -22.39 -10.92
N VAL A 318 -14.33 -21.10 -10.65
CA VAL A 318 -13.37 -20.59 -9.66
C VAL A 318 -13.84 -20.93 -8.25
N TRP A 319 -15.17 -20.82 -7.96
CA TRP A 319 -15.72 -21.29 -6.70
C TRP A 319 -15.46 -22.78 -6.48
N LEU A 320 -15.69 -23.61 -7.50
CA LEU A 320 -15.38 -25.04 -7.45
C LEU A 320 -13.88 -25.28 -7.20
N ALA A 321 -13.00 -24.52 -7.83
CA ALA A 321 -11.55 -24.62 -7.59
C ALA A 321 -11.19 -24.21 -6.14
N VAL A 322 -11.79 -23.16 -5.59
CA VAL A 322 -11.58 -22.76 -4.18
C VAL A 322 -12.07 -23.86 -3.23
N VAL A 323 -13.27 -24.40 -3.46
CA VAL A 323 -13.81 -25.51 -2.65
C VAL A 323 -12.90 -26.74 -2.75
N ALA A 324 -12.44 -27.10 -3.95
CA ALA A 324 -11.49 -28.21 -4.14
C ALA A 324 -10.18 -27.95 -3.36
N LEU A 325 -9.62 -26.72 -3.44
CA LEU A 325 -8.41 -26.36 -2.71
C LEU A 325 -8.59 -26.52 -1.19
N LEU A 326 -9.74 -26.09 -0.65
CA LEU A 326 -10.05 -26.25 0.78
C LEU A 326 -10.18 -27.73 1.16
N ILE A 327 -10.83 -28.55 0.34
CA ILE A 327 -10.96 -30.00 0.56
C ILE A 327 -9.57 -30.67 0.51
N PHE A 328 -8.78 -30.41 -0.53
CA PHE A 328 -7.42 -30.97 -0.65
C PHE A 328 -6.49 -30.49 0.46
N GLY A 329 -6.58 -29.23 0.87
CA GLY A 329 -5.85 -28.68 2.01
C GLY A 329 -6.23 -29.39 3.31
N GLY A 330 -7.53 -29.62 3.55
CA GLY A 330 -8.02 -30.36 4.70
C GLY A 330 -7.55 -31.83 4.71
N LEU A 331 -7.59 -32.50 3.56
CA LEU A 331 -7.05 -33.87 3.40
C LEU A 331 -5.54 -33.90 3.64
N ALA A 332 -4.79 -32.93 3.11
CA ALA A 332 -3.35 -32.85 3.32
C ALA A 332 -2.97 -32.62 4.77
N LEU A 333 -3.79 -31.88 5.53
CA LEU A 333 -3.66 -31.76 6.99
C LEU A 333 -3.87 -33.12 7.69
N GLN A 334 -4.95 -33.83 7.36
CA GLN A 334 -5.31 -35.09 7.99
C GLN A 334 -4.30 -36.22 7.68
N THR A 335 -3.75 -36.24 6.49
CA THR A 335 -2.77 -37.26 6.03
C THR A 335 -1.34 -36.96 6.42
N GLY A 336 -1.06 -35.80 7.05
CA GLY A 336 0.30 -35.38 7.38
C GLY A 336 1.17 -35.02 6.15
N ALA A 337 0.55 -34.77 5.00
CA ALA A 337 1.26 -34.39 3.78
C ALA A 337 1.85 -32.97 3.82
N LEU A 338 1.40 -32.12 4.76
CA LEU A 338 1.96 -30.79 5.01
C LEU A 338 3.10 -30.87 6.01
N SER A 339 4.09 -29.96 5.86
CA SER A 339 5.13 -29.82 6.88
C SER A 339 4.51 -29.47 8.25
N PRO A 340 5.06 -29.97 9.35
CA PRO A 340 4.53 -29.70 10.70
C PRO A 340 4.33 -28.20 10.98
N SER A 341 5.27 -27.35 10.52
CA SER A 341 5.20 -25.90 10.70
C SER A 341 4.02 -25.25 9.96
N ILE A 342 3.67 -25.72 8.77
CA ILE A 342 2.48 -25.23 8.03
C ILE A 342 1.20 -25.77 8.67
N ALA A 343 1.19 -27.05 9.04
CA ALA A 343 0.02 -27.69 9.68
C ALA A 343 -0.35 -26.97 10.99
N THR A 344 0.61 -26.73 11.89
CA THR A 344 0.40 -25.97 13.13
C THR A 344 -0.10 -24.55 12.86
N ARG A 345 0.40 -23.88 11.80
CA ARG A 345 -0.08 -22.54 11.44
C ARG A 345 -1.52 -22.53 10.96
N ILE A 346 -1.95 -23.53 10.22
CA ILE A 346 -3.33 -23.63 9.74
C ILE A 346 -4.29 -23.98 10.90
N THR A 347 -3.93 -24.94 11.75
CA THR A 347 -4.77 -25.33 12.89
C THR A 347 -4.94 -24.19 13.89
N SER A 348 -3.88 -23.43 14.16
CA SER A 348 -3.93 -22.26 15.06
C SER A 348 -4.68 -21.03 14.51
N ILE A 349 -5.23 -21.10 13.30
CA ILE A 349 -6.15 -20.05 12.78
C ILE A 349 -7.44 -20.02 13.61
N ALA A 350 -7.96 -21.17 14.01
CA ALA A 350 -9.16 -21.24 14.85
C ALA A 350 -8.97 -20.52 16.19
N ASP A 351 -7.80 -20.62 16.80
CA ASP A 351 -7.46 -19.96 18.06
C ASP A 351 -7.45 -18.42 17.93
N LEU A 352 -7.12 -17.88 16.74
CA LEU A 352 -7.18 -16.44 16.48
C LEU A 352 -8.61 -15.91 16.38
N LEU A 353 -9.58 -16.77 16.10
CA LEU A 353 -10.98 -16.39 15.92
C LEU A 353 -11.82 -16.55 17.19
N THR A 354 -11.28 -17.19 18.23
CA THR A 354 -11.95 -17.45 19.51
C THR A 354 -11.28 -16.63 20.61
N PRO A 355 -11.80 -15.43 20.97
CA PRO A 355 -11.25 -14.64 22.07
C PRO A 355 -11.32 -15.41 23.41
N PHE A 356 -10.27 -15.33 24.20
CA PHE A 356 -10.17 -15.92 25.53
C PHE A 356 -9.44 -14.96 26.49
N ASP A 357 -9.61 -15.19 27.81
CA ASP A 357 -8.88 -14.42 28.82
C ASP A 357 -7.44 -14.96 28.95
N VAL A 358 -6.44 -14.09 28.70
CA VAL A 358 -5.03 -14.51 28.76
C VAL A 358 -4.55 -14.84 30.16
N ARG A 359 -5.28 -14.46 31.21
CA ARG A 359 -4.96 -14.79 32.61
C ARG A 359 -5.16 -16.26 32.90
N ASP A 360 -6.02 -16.94 32.14
CA ASP A 360 -6.37 -18.34 32.30
C ASP A 360 -5.50 -19.29 31.47
N VAL A 361 -4.56 -18.74 30.69
CA VAL A 361 -3.75 -19.51 29.71
C VAL A 361 -2.26 -19.39 30.03
N VAL A 362 -1.58 -20.55 30.18
CA VAL A 362 -0.12 -20.60 30.31
C VAL A 362 0.51 -20.54 28.91
N PRO A 363 1.31 -19.49 28.57
CA PRO A 363 1.98 -19.40 27.29
C PRO A 363 3.02 -20.50 27.12
N ASN A 364 3.06 -21.09 25.91
CA ASN A 364 4.08 -22.02 25.47
C ASN A 364 4.53 -21.63 24.05
N PRO A 365 5.64 -22.20 23.51
CA PRO A 365 6.13 -21.82 22.19
C PRO A 365 5.09 -21.96 21.05
N ASP A 366 4.15 -22.90 21.15
CA ASP A 366 3.16 -23.16 20.12
C ASP A 366 2.00 -22.14 20.14
N ASN A 367 1.55 -21.72 21.33
CA ASN A 367 0.42 -20.81 21.50
C ASN A 367 0.84 -19.33 21.72
N TYR A 368 2.12 -19.05 22.02
CA TYR A 368 2.61 -17.73 22.43
C TYR A 368 2.09 -16.58 21.52
N ALA A 369 2.21 -16.76 20.21
CA ALA A 369 1.81 -15.72 19.26
C ALA A 369 0.29 -15.45 19.23
N VAL A 370 -0.55 -16.39 19.67
CA VAL A 370 -2.00 -16.23 19.81
C VAL A 370 -2.31 -15.55 21.13
N VAL A 371 -1.71 -16.05 22.24
CA VAL A 371 -1.92 -15.48 23.58
C VAL A 371 -1.43 -14.03 23.63
N GLU A 372 -0.28 -13.72 23.02
CA GLU A 372 0.23 -12.35 22.90
C GLU A 372 -0.79 -11.41 22.21
N ARG A 373 -1.42 -11.86 21.10
CA ARG A 373 -2.46 -11.05 20.42
C ARG A 373 -3.68 -10.85 21.31
N MET A 374 -4.14 -11.90 22.00
CA MET A 374 -5.27 -11.77 22.92
C MET A 374 -4.96 -10.80 24.07
N ALA A 375 -3.71 -10.78 24.57
CA ALA A 375 -3.28 -9.81 25.58
C ALA A 375 -3.36 -8.36 25.05
N MET A 376 -2.91 -8.13 23.81
CA MET A 376 -3.04 -6.82 23.16
C MET A 376 -4.51 -6.43 22.94
N TRP A 377 -5.38 -7.38 22.58
CA TRP A 377 -6.82 -7.13 22.42
C TRP A 377 -7.48 -6.78 23.74
N GLN A 378 -7.15 -7.50 24.84
CA GLN A 378 -7.67 -7.19 26.17
C GLN A 378 -7.22 -5.80 26.63
N ALA A 379 -5.93 -5.48 26.48
CA ALA A 379 -5.43 -4.14 26.80
C ALA A 379 -6.17 -3.05 26.00
N GLY A 380 -6.34 -3.24 24.67
CA GLY A 380 -7.10 -2.32 23.82
C GLY A 380 -8.57 -2.19 24.23
N GLY A 381 -9.21 -3.30 24.62
CA GLY A 381 -10.57 -3.29 25.16
C GLY A 381 -10.67 -2.49 26.48
N ASN A 382 -9.71 -2.69 27.40
CA ASN A 382 -9.64 -1.94 28.66
C ASN A 382 -9.42 -0.43 28.41
N MET A 383 -8.56 -0.06 27.46
CA MET A 383 -8.37 1.33 27.04
C MET A 383 -9.66 1.95 26.53
N PHE A 384 -10.39 1.24 25.64
CA PHE A 384 -11.68 1.67 25.14
C PHE A 384 -12.70 1.86 26.26
N LEU A 385 -12.81 0.90 27.18
CA LEU A 385 -13.74 0.96 28.31
C LEU A 385 -13.41 2.10 29.29
N SER A 386 -12.14 2.49 29.43
CA SER A 386 -11.72 3.61 30.29
C SER A 386 -12.14 4.96 29.71
N ASN A 387 -12.18 5.12 28.40
CA ASN A 387 -12.62 6.34 27.73
C ASN A 387 -13.38 5.99 26.44
N PRO A 388 -14.67 5.58 26.53
CA PRO A 388 -15.41 5.04 25.41
C PRO A 388 -15.64 5.98 24.24
N PHE A 389 -15.70 7.30 24.47
CA PHE A 389 -16.01 8.26 23.43
C PHE A 389 -14.80 8.67 22.60
N PHE A 390 -13.65 8.91 23.23
CA PHE A 390 -12.46 9.49 22.58
C PHE A 390 -11.23 8.59 22.67
N GLY A 391 -11.28 7.48 23.41
CA GLY A 391 -10.16 6.59 23.63
C GLY A 391 -9.06 7.21 24.50
N VAL A 392 -7.87 6.61 24.50
CA VAL A 392 -6.70 7.10 25.23
C VAL A 392 -5.87 8.12 24.44
N GLY A 393 -6.38 8.57 23.29
CA GLY A 393 -5.72 9.46 22.34
C GLY A 393 -5.00 8.69 21.22
N ILE A 394 -5.15 9.19 19.99
CA ILE A 394 -4.46 8.61 18.83
C ILE A 394 -2.94 8.51 19.08
N GLY A 395 -2.30 7.39 18.67
CA GLY A 395 -0.87 7.15 18.85
C GLY A 395 -0.45 6.80 20.28
N ASN A 396 -1.40 6.64 21.22
CA ASN A 396 -1.10 6.44 22.65
C ASN A 396 -1.32 5.00 23.14
N PHE A 397 -1.58 4.04 22.26
CA PHE A 397 -1.72 2.63 22.64
C PHE A 397 -0.47 2.14 23.41
N ASP A 398 0.71 2.34 22.83
CA ASP A 398 1.98 1.92 23.44
C ASP A 398 2.28 2.69 24.72
N VAL A 399 2.05 4.00 24.72
CA VAL A 399 2.29 4.90 25.86
C VAL A 399 1.48 4.50 27.09
N THR A 400 0.23 4.07 26.88
CA THR A 400 -0.70 3.74 27.98
C THR A 400 -0.79 2.25 28.27
N TYR A 401 -0.12 1.40 27.49
CA TYR A 401 -0.24 -0.04 27.53
C TYR A 401 -0.11 -0.62 28.95
N ASN A 402 0.92 -0.20 29.69
CA ASN A 402 1.21 -0.70 31.03
C ASN A 402 0.15 -0.32 32.09
N MET A 403 -0.81 0.57 31.76
CA MET A 403 -1.93 0.89 32.63
C MET A 403 -3.12 -0.06 32.44
N PHE A 404 -3.15 -0.82 31.32
CA PHE A 404 -4.32 -1.57 30.88
C PHE A 404 -4.02 -3.04 30.55
N ASN A 405 -2.73 -3.46 30.56
CA ASN A 405 -2.30 -4.81 30.23
C ASN A 405 -2.67 -5.83 31.31
N ALA A 406 -2.71 -7.09 30.94
CA ALA A 406 -2.71 -8.20 31.91
C ALA A 406 -1.33 -8.28 32.59
N PRO A 407 -1.25 -8.61 33.92
CA PRO A 407 -0.01 -8.48 34.70
C PRO A 407 1.21 -9.22 34.13
N GLN A 408 1.02 -10.35 33.46
CA GLN A 408 2.10 -11.15 32.85
C GLN A 408 2.55 -10.65 31.48
N TRP A 409 1.83 -9.70 30.87
CA TRP A 409 2.07 -9.18 29.51
C TRP A 409 2.51 -7.72 29.55
N ILE A 410 3.70 -7.46 30.09
CA ILE A 410 4.20 -6.11 30.38
C ILE A 410 4.79 -5.39 29.16
N TYR A 411 5.11 -6.11 28.08
CA TYR A 411 5.71 -5.52 26.88
C TYR A 411 4.68 -5.30 25.79
N SER A 412 4.48 -4.05 25.41
CA SER A 412 3.69 -3.67 24.25
C SER A 412 4.38 -4.06 22.92
N ARG A 413 3.57 -4.30 21.90
CA ARG A 413 4.04 -4.42 20.51
C ARG A 413 3.71 -3.17 19.67
N GLY A 414 3.40 -2.06 20.34
CA GLY A 414 3.07 -0.79 19.70
C GLY A 414 1.63 -0.71 19.16
N HIS A 415 0.90 -1.81 19.08
CA HIS A 415 -0.49 -1.83 18.58
C HIS A 415 -1.24 -3.12 19.01
N ALA A 416 -2.58 -3.08 18.86
CA ALA A 416 -3.44 -4.19 19.28
C ALA A 416 -3.39 -5.45 18.41
N HIS A 417 -2.62 -5.52 17.32
CA HIS A 417 -2.73 -6.61 16.31
C HIS A 417 -4.18 -6.87 15.84
N ASN A 418 -5.01 -5.85 15.85
CA ASN A 418 -6.35 -5.74 15.30
C ASN A 418 -6.64 -4.26 15.17
N TYR A 419 -6.70 -3.77 13.93
CA TYR A 419 -6.81 -2.34 13.72
C TYR A 419 -8.15 -1.76 14.23
N TYR A 420 -9.22 -2.54 14.24
CA TYR A 420 -10.53 -2.07 14.73
C TYR A 420 -10.50 -1.87 16.25
N ILE A 421 -9.92 -2.81 16.99
CA ILE A 421 -9.70 -2.67 18.43
C ILE A 421 -8.72 -1.52 18.70
N HIS A 422 -7.66 -1.41 17.91
CA HIS A 422 -6.67 -0.34 18.03
C HIS A 422 -7.31 1.05 17.83
N ALA A 423 -8.11 1.21 16.78
CA ALA A 423 -8.84 2.46 16.53
C ALA A 423 -9.84 2.78 17.65
N ALA A 424 -10.56 1.78 18.17
CA ALA A 424 -11.45 1.95 19.32
C ALA A 424 -10.68 2.36 20.58
N ALA A 425 -9.56 1.70 20.87
CA ALA A 425 -8.71 1.99 22.02
C ALA A 425 -8.18 3.44 22.00
N GLU A 426 -7.67 3.87 20.84
CA GLU A 426 -7.02 5.17 20.71
C GLU A 426 -7.98 6.34 20.45
N THR A 427 -9.09 6.11 19.74
CA THR A 427 -9.97 7.18 19.27
C THR A 427 -11.43 7.02 19.71
N GLY A 428 -11.71 6.01 20.52
CA GLY A 428 -13.03 5.74 21.05
C GLY A 428 -14.08 5.43 19.98
N LEU A 429 -15.35 5.52 20.38
CA LEU A 429 -16.50 5.31 19.51
C LEU A 429 -16.55 6.33 18.35
N VAL A 430 -16.13 7.58 18.61
CA VAL A 430 -16.13 8.65 17.59
C VAL A 430 -15.17 8.31 16.46
N GLY A 431 -13.92 7.92 16.77
CA GLY A 431 -12.93 7.58 15.75
C GLY A 431 -13.21 6.24 15.08
N LEU A 432 -13.63 5.20 15.84
CA LEU A 432 -14.03 3.93 15.28
C LEU A 432 -15.19 4.09 14.28
N THR A 433 -16.22 4.88 14.63
CA THR A 433 -17.35 5.13 13.71
C THR A 433 -16.87 5.87 12.45
N ALA A 434 -16.03 6.89 12.59
CA ALA A 434 -15.47 7.62 11.45
C ALA A 434 -14.63 6.70 10.55
N TYR A 435 -13.84 5.79 11.12
CA TYR A 435 -13.08 4.78 10.38
C TYR A 435 -13.99 3.81 9.65
N LEU A 436 -15.01 3.26 10.31
CA LEU A 436 -15.98 2.34 9.68
C LEU A 436 -16.74 3.00 8.53
N LEU A 437 -17.12 4.28 8.66
CA LEU A 437 -17.72 5.05 7.57
C LEU A 437 -16.76 5.22 6.39
N LEU A 438 -15.47 5.45 6.64
CA LEU A 438 -14.44 5.46 5.60
C LEU A 438 -14.36 4.08 4.91
N VAL A 439 -14.29 2.99 5.67
CA VAL A 439 -14.24 1.62 5.14
C VAL A 439 -15.47 1.30 4.29
N ILE A 440 -16.67 1.59 4.78
CA ILE A 440 -17.91 1.41 4.02
C ILE A 440 -17.86 2.20 2.70
N SER A 441 -17.41 3.45 2.75
CA SER A 441 -17.32 4.30 1.56
C SER A 441 -16.30 3.79 0.54
N ILE A 442 -15.20 3.17 1.00
CA ILE A 442 -14.22 2.49 0.16
C ILE A 442 -14.88 1.30 -0.55
N PHE A 443 -15.58 0.43 0.19
CA PHE A 443 -16.29 -0.71 -0.40
C PHE A 443 -17.37 -0.29 -1.40
N VAL A 444 -18.17 0.72 -1.09
CA VAL A 444 -19.17 1.29 -2.00
C VAL A 444 -18.52 1.81 -3.28
N SER A 445 -17.40 2.53 -3.16
CA SER A 445 -16.65 3.05 -4.32
C SER A 445 -16.07 1.93 -5.17
N GLY A 446 -15.47 0.91 -4.54
CA GLY A 446 -14.91 -0.26 -5.21
C GLY A 446 -15.98 -1.11 -5.89
N TRP A 447 -17.08 -1.39 -5.20
CA TRP A 447 -18.22 -2.12 -5.74
C TRP A 447 -18.79 -1.41 -6.97
N LYS A 448 -19.04 -0.09 -6.84
CA LYS A 448 -19.53 0.72 -7.95
C LYS A 448 -18.57 0.66 -9.15
N ALA A 449 -17.26 0.84 -8.93
CA ALA A 449 -16.27 0.75 -9.99
C ALA A 449 -16.28 -0.63 -10.67
N ALA A 450 -16.35 -1.72 -9.89
CA ALA A 450 -16.34 -3.09 -10.41
C ALA A 450 -17.49 -3.40 -11.37
N TRP A 451 -18.66 -2.74 -11.20
CA TRP A 451 -19.86 -3.00 -11.99
C TRP A 451 -20.15 -1.98 -13.08
N THR A 452 -19.76 -0.71 -12.91
CA THR A 452 -20.16 0.37 -13.83
C THR A 452 -19.16 0.65 -14.94
N ILE A 453 -17.88 0.25 -14.79
CA ILE A 453 -16.84 0.50 -15.79
C ILE A 453 -17.09 -0.35 -17.03
N ARG A 454 -17.09 0.29 -18.20
CA ARG A 454 -17.34 -0.34 -19.51
C ARG A 454 -16.08 -0.91 -20.14
N ASP A 455 -14.96 -0.18 -20.02
CA ASP A 455 -13.67 -0.65 -20.50
C ASP A 455 -13.21 -1.87 -19.72
N ILE A 456 -13.04 -2.99 -20.44
CA ILE A 456 -12.74 -4.28 -19.80
C ILE A 456 -11.39 -4.26 -19.06
N SER A 457 -10.39 -3.59 -19.60
CA SER A 457 -9.06 -3.53 -18.98
C SER A 457 -9.08 -2.75 -17.67
N LEU A 458 -9.78 -1.62 -17.63
CA LEU A 458 -9.97 -0.82 -16.41
C LEU A 458 -10.82 -1.56 -15.39
N ARG A 459 -11.84 -2.30 -15.84
CA ARG A 459 -12.72 -3.11 -14.96
C ARG A 459 -11.94 -4.21 -14.24
N TYR A 460 -11.02 -4.91 -14.91
CA TYR A 460 -10.17 -5.91 -14.25
C TYR A 460 -9.27 -5.29 -13.19
N VAL A 461 -8.71 -4.10 -13.43
CA VAL A 461 -7.96 -3.37 -12.39
C VAL A 461 -8.85 -3.00 -11.21
N ALA A 462 -10.10 -2.55 -11.44
CA ALA A 462 -11.06 -2.29 -10.36
C ALA A 462 -11.37 -3.55 -9.54
N TRP A 463 -11.48 -4.73 -10.18
CA TRP A 463 -11.66 -6.01 -9.48
C TRP A 463 -10.45 -6.37 -8.63
N GLY A 464 -9.22 -6.21 -9.16
CA GLY A 464 -7.99 -6.40 -8.40
C GLY A 464 -7.90 -5.46 -7.19
N ALA A 465 -8.21 -4.18 -7.39
CA ALA A 465 -8.23 -3.20 -6.30
C ALA A 465 -9.28 -3.54 -5.22
N LEU A 466 -10.48 -4.02 -5.61
CA LEU A 466 -11.49 -4.48 -4.66
C LEU A 466 -11.03 -5.74 -3.92
N GLY A 467 -10.34 -6.65 -4.61
CA GLY A 467 -9.70 -7.81 -3.98
C GLY A 467 -8.68 -7.39 -2.92
N ILE A 468 -7.83 -6.40 -3.20
CA ILE A 468 -6.88 -5.86 -2.22
C ILE A 468 -7.61 -5.25 -1.03
N VAL A 469 -8.63 -4.42 -1.28
CA VAL A 469 -9.41 -3.80 -0.19
C VAL A 469 -10.01 -4.85 0.73
N SER A 470 -10.60 -5.90 0.15
CA SER A 470 -11.21 -6.99 0.93
C SER A 470 -10.16 -7.76 1.74
N ALA A 471 -8.99 -8.04 1.13
CA ALA A 471 -7.88 -8.72 1.77
C ALA A 471 -7.34 -7.91 2.97
N VAL A 472 -6.97 -6.65 2.76
CA VAL A 472 -6.40 -5.77 3.79
C VAL A 472 -7.39 -5.52 4.93
N MET A 473 -8.68 -5.29 4.62
CA MET A 473 -9.69 -5.07 5.66
C MET A 473 -9.92 -6.32 6.52
N PHE A 474 -9.85 -7.51 5.91
CA PHE A 474 -9.92 -8.76 6.66
C PHE A 474 -8.63 -9.00 7.48
N HIS A 475 -7.45 -8.78 6.89
CA HIS A 475 -6.17 -8.94 7.60
C HIS A 475 -6.09 -8.01 8.81
N ASN A 476 -6.65 -6.80 8.73
CA ASN A 476 -6.73 -5.86 9.84
C ASN A 476 -7.58 -6.34 11.04
N LEU A 477 -8.34 -7.45 10.93
CA LEU A 477 -8.97 -8.12 12.08
C LEU A 477 -7.97 -8.83 12.99
N VAL A 478 -6.80 -9.20 12.48
CA VAL A 478 -5.78 -9.97 13.20
C VAL A 478 -4.38 -9.35 13.13
N GLU A 479 -4.28 -8.14 12.53
CA GLU A 479 -3.04 -7.37 12.42
C GLU A 479 -3.35 -5.86 12.31
N ASN A 480 -2.32 -5.02 12.24
CA ASN A 480 -2.42 -3.62 11.88
C ASN A 480 -1.56 -3.34 10.63
N LEU A 481 -2.20 -3.11 9.49
CA LEU A 481 -1.52 -2.78 8.23
C LEU A 481 -1.43 -1.26 7.96
N HIS A 482 -1.91 -0.41 8.88
CA HIS A 482 -1.74 1.03 8.80
C HIS A 482 -0.44 1.50 9.49
N VAL A 483 0.65 0.77 9.24
CA VAL A 483 1.99 0.99 9.80
C VAL A 483 3.01 1.23 8.68
N LEU A 484 4.19 1.68 9.02
CA LEU A 484 5.38 1.72 8.14
C LEU A 484 5.12 2.38 6.77
N ASN A 485 4.39 3.48 6.69
CA ASN A 485 4.01 4.17 5.44
C ASN A 485 3.31 3.28 4.38
N LEU A 486 2.82 2.07 4.73
CA LEU A 486 1.98 1.24 3.86
C LEU A 486 0.73 2.00 3.38
N GLY A 487 0.33 3.04 4.12
CA GLY A 487 -0.73 3.96 3.75
C GLY A 487 -0.54 4.63 2.38
N ILE A 488 0.70 4.78 1.90
CA ILE A 488 0.98 5.31 0.55
C ILE A 488 0.49 4.33 -0.53
N GLN A 489 0.89 3.05 -0.43
CA GLN A 489 0.44 2.01 -1.36
C GLN A 489 -1.08 1.83 -1.28
N TRP A 490 -1.61 1.77 -0.05
CA TRP A 490 -3.04 1.71 0.21
C TRP A 490 -3.82 2.84 -0.47
N SER A 491 -3.37 4.09 -0.31
CA SER A 491 -3.99 5.28 -0.91
C SER A 491 -4.04 5.23 -2.43
N VAL A 492 -2.95 4.76 -3.05
CA VAL A 492 -2.89 4.62 -4.52
C VAL A 492 -3.90 3.57 -4.99
N ILE A 493 -4.05 2.45 -4.26
CA ILE A 493 -5.06 1.44 -4.56
C ILE A 493 -6.47 2.03 -4.47
N LEU A 494 -6.77 2.83 -3.44
CA LEU A 494 -8.04 3.53 -3.31
C LEU A 494 -8.28 4.54 -4.44
N ALA A 495 -7.23 5.21 -4.90
CA ALA A 495 -7.31 6.13 -6.02
C ALA A 495 -7.66 5.44 -7.35
N LEU A 496 -7.31 4.14 -7.52
CA LEU A 496 -7.67 3.38 -8.72
C LEU A 496 -9.18 3.38 -8.97
N PHE A 497 -10.03 3.32 -7.93
CA PHE A 497 -11.50 3.36 -8.10
C PHE A 497 -11.99 4.65 -8.74
N TYR A 498 -11.37 5.78 -8.39
CA TYR A 498 -11.68 7.07 -9.02
C TYR A 498 -11.10 7.15 -10.44
N LEU A 499 -9.86 6.73 -10.61
CA LEU A 499 -9.13 6.84 -11.88
C LEU A 499 -9.74 5.98 -12.99
N VAL A 500 -10.17 4.75 -12.68
CA VAL A 500 -10.86 3.92 -13.67
C VAL A 500 -12.17 4.56 -14.14
N GLY A 501 -12.93 5.19 -13.23
CA GLY A 501 -14.16 5.90 -13.58
C GLY A 501 -13.92 7.18 -14.40
N LYS A 502 -12.82 7.90 -14.11
CA LYS A 502 -12.39 9.07 -14.88
C LYS A 502 -12.01 8.68 -16.31
N LEU A 503 -11.13 7.69 -16.45
CA LEU A 503 -10.60 7.25 -17.76
C LEU A 503 -11.60 6.48 -18.62
N ASP A 504 -12.63 5.87 -18.04
CA ASP A 504 -13.71 5.21 -18.77
C ASP A 504 -14.62 6.23 -19.47
N LYS A 505 -14.87 7.38 -18.82
CA LYS A 505 -15.68 8.47 -19.37
C LYS A 505 -15.00 9.19 -20.53
N GLU A 506 -13.68 9.29 -20.55
CA GLU A 506 -12.93 9.97 -21.64
C GLU A 506 -12.98 9.20 -22.97
N ARG A 507 -13.53 8.00 -23.01
CA ARG A 507 -13.67 7.16 -24.20
C ARG A 507 -15.04 7.30 -24.89
N VAL A 508 -16.00 7.91 -24.21
CA VAL A 508 -17.36 8.20 -24.69
C VAL A 508 -17.42 9.62 -25.24
#